data_a440f0b74f0ac4f1f0fc10283ef49d4b
#
_entry.id   a440f0b74f0ac4f1f0fc10283ef49d4b
#
_cell.length_a   1.000
_cell.length_b   1.000
_cell.length_c   1.000
_cell.angle_alpha   90.00
_cell.angle_beta   90.00
_cell.angle_gamma   90.00
#
_symmetry.space_group_name_H-M   'P 1'
#
loop_
_entity.id
_entity.type
_entity.pdbx_description
1 polymer ?
#
loop_
_entity_poly.entity_id
_entity_poly.type
_entity_poly.pdbx_seq_one_letter_code
_entity_poly.pdbx_strand_id
1 'polypeptide(L)'
;MVVIYAEKASLAKAIAVALNGGNRIAHPKEKTIGHYEFTFNGEKAVICHGVGHLCELANAKEYGEQYAKWDIDKYPCIPEHYKVVVKDKTKTCYNYVKDFFKQADWIINATDADREGELIFAYIYETMKCNKMWKRVWIEDLTPQKIRYAFAHLKDSNEVMNIQKAGRARGISDWICGINLTIAATKKLSSSDMLSVGRVQTPVLAMVVEREKKIVTHVKTPFWRLLADFTTPNGNFIAEYEKGTFDDEQKAKAVLATCTGKGTVKSKTVKKRSVGQPLLFNATQLQATAGKKYGWDLKKTVQVMQDLYEHKYMTYPRTSSEHLTVAMQSEVTATLKKIFQLPEYSQYALPENAWQAYTKRHFDDSKVDSHPAIIPTMNVPKNLSEMSDDEQKLYDLLVKSIIRIIYPKAELEDTTVILDVNGNDFKATGSIILNQGWYAVDAVPDKKATLPPINEGESYDGKYELQKGFTEPPKRYTEPDLITAMETAGKNIEDEQARALMKAENKGLGTPATRASIINSLFVRDYLTKKGKAIMPTEKGIFLIDNLPVKALKVRK
;
A
#
# COMPACT_ATOMS: atom_id res chain seq x y z
N MET A 1 15.14 -12.66 -36.33
CA MET A 1 14.23 -13.20 -35.31
C MET A 1 14.17 -12.22 -34.13
N VAL A 2 12.97 -11.85 -33.75
CA VAL A 2 12.72 -11.02 -32.56
C VAL A 2 12.58 -11.90 -31.32
N VAL A 3 13.25 -11.55 -30.22
CA VAL A 3 13.07 -12.25 -28.95
C VAL A 3 12.36 -11.33 -27.96
N ILE A 4 11.21 -11.75 -27.44
CA ILE A 4 10.42 -11.06 -26.44
C ILE A 4 10.68 -11.76 -25.11
N TYR A 5 11.27 -11.02 -24.15
CA TYR A 5 11.58 -11.56 -22.84
C TYR A 5 10.55 -11.09 -21.80
N ALA A 6 9.76 -12.01 -21.27
CA ALA A 6 8.82 -11.78 -20.17
C ALA A 6 9.39 -12.19 -18.81
N GLU A 7 9.02 -11.51 -17.74
CA GLU A 7 9.52 -11.81 -16.39
C GLU A 7 9.10 -13.19 -15.87
N LYS A 8 7.89 -13.64 -16.27
CA LYS A 8 7.27 -14.88 -15.77
C LYS A 8 6.34 -15.51 -16.80
N ALA A 9 6.02 -16.79 -16.60
CA ALA A 9 5.23 -17.58 -17.53
C ALA A 9 3.81 -17.03 -17.77
N SER A 10 3.15 -16.47 -16.74
CA SER A 10 1.82 -15.86 -16.87
C SER A 10 1.82 -14.66 -17.82
N LEU A 11 2.82 -13.79 -17.70
CA LEU A 11 2.99 -12.65 -18.60
C LEU A 11 3.30 -13.09 -20.03
N ALA A 12 4.20 -14.06 -20.21
CA ALA A 12 4.50 -14.64 -21.53
C ALA A 12 3.24 -15.21 -22.20
N LYS A 13 2.41 -15.93 -21.44
CA LYS A 13 1.13 -16.46 -21.91
C LYS A 13 0.16 -15.34 -22.33
N ALA A 14 0.06 -14.29 -21.52
CA ALA A 14 -0.83 -13.17 -21.84
C ALA A 14 -0.41 -12.47 -23.13
N ILE A 15 0.91 -12.24 -23.32
CA ILE A 15 1.47 -11.66 -24.53
C ILE A 15 1.22 -12.59 -25.74
N ALA A 16 1.48 -13.88 -25.62
CA ALA A 16 1.25 -14.84 -26.68
C ALA A 16 -0.23 -14.85 -27.14
N VAL A 17 -1.18 -14.89 -26.19
CA VAL A 17 -2.62 -14.82 -26.49
C VAL A 17 -2.98 -13.49 -27.20
N ALA A 18 -2.44 -12.38 -26.74
CA ALA A 18 -2.75 -11.07 -27.30
C ALA A 18 -2.22 -10.88 -28.72
N LEU A 19 -1.06 -11.47 -29.04
CA LEU A 19 -0.37 -11.34 -30.32
C LEU A 19 -0.61 -12.54 -31.25
N ASN A 20 -1.56 -13.43 -30.98
CA ASN A 20 -1.81 -14.67 -31.69
C ASN A 20 -0.56 -15.57 -31.79
N GLY A 21 0.26 -15.55 -30.74
CA GLY A 21 1.41 -16.44 -30.59
C GLY A 21 0.94 -17.89 -30.39
N GLY A 22 1.55 -18.81 -31.10
CA GLY A 22 1.18 -20.22 -31.12
C GLY A 22 1.10 -20.93 -29.75
N ASN A 23 1.07 -22.24 -29.78
CA ASN A 23 1.04 -23.04 -28.55
C ASN A 23 2.37 -22.95 -27.78
N ARG A 24 2.29 -23.08 -26.45
CA ARG A 24 3.47 -23.11 -25.60
C ARG A 24 4.31 -24.36 -25.88
N ILE A 25 5.60 -24.15 -26.13
CA ILE A 25 6.61 -25.21 -26.24
C ILE A 25 7.34 -25.28 -24.89
N ALA A 26 7.20 -26.41 -24.20
CA ALA A 26 7.83 -26.59 -22.90
C ALA A 26 9.30 -27.01 -23.05
N HIS A 27 10.14 -26.62 -22.08
CA HIS A 27 11.50 -27.11 -22.00
C HIS A 27 11.51 -28.64 -21.72
N PRO A 28 12.36 -29.43 -22.40
CA PRO A 28 12.31 -30.90 -22.33
C PRO A 28 12.46 -31.47 -20.90
N LYS A 29 13.32 -30.84 -20.09
CA LYS A 29 13.66 -31.33 -18.74
C LYS A 29 12.90 -30.62 -17.62
N GLU A 30 12.38 -29.40 -17.86
CA GLU A 30 11.76 -28.57 -16.82
C GLU A 30 10.49 -27.90 -17.38
N LYS A 31 9.34 -28.56 -17.19
CA LYS A 31 8.06 -28.17 -17.80
C LYS A 31 7.56 -26.78 -17.37
N THR A 32 8.08 -26.20 -16.30
CA THR A 32 7.75 -24.84 -15.85
C THR A 32 8.36 -23.78 -16.77
N ILE A 33 9.46 -24.10 -17.44
CA ILE A 33 10.15 -23.26 -18.43
C ILE A 33 9.56 -23.53 -19.82
N GLY A 34 9.51 -22.54 -20.68
CA GLY A 34 9.03 -22.69 -22.04
C GLY A 34 9.06 -21.38 -22.84
N HIS A 35 8.59 -21.46 -24.08
CA HIS A 35 8.50 -20.33 -24.99
C HIS A 35 7.29 -20.47 -25.93
N TYR A 36 7.03 -19.42 -26.71
CA TYR A 36 6.04 -19.40 -27.77
C TYR A 36 6.73 -18.93 -29.06
N GLU A 37 6.40 -19.55 -30.19
CA GLU A 37 6.88 -19.14 -31.51
C GLU A 37 5.74 -18.58 -32.35
N PHE A 38 5.98 -17.50 -33.07
CA PHE A 38 4.99 -16.87 -33.94
C PHE A 38 5.65 -15.88 -34.92
N THR A 39 4.85 -15.15 -35.67
CA THR A 39 5.30 -14.06 -36.54
C THR A 39 4.87 -12.73 -35.95
N PHE A 40 5.83 -11.83 -35.72
CA PHE A 40 5.60 -10.47 -35.26
C PHE A 40 6.06 -9.47 -36.31
N ASN A 41 5.14 -8.66 -36.83
CA ASN A 41 5.42 -7.68 -37.90
C ASN A 41 6.17 -8.27 -39.12
N GLY A 42 5.83 -9.51 -39.49
CA GLY A 42 6.44 -10.21 -40.63
C GLY A 42 7.76 -10.94 -40.30
N GLU A 43 8.30 -10.80 -39.10
CA GLU A 43 9.52 -11.48 -38.66
C GLU A 43 9.22 -12.69 -37.75
N LYS A 44 10.09 -13.72 -37.83
CA LYS A 44 10.04 -14.82 -36.83
C LYS A 44 10.25 -14.24 -35.43
N ALA A 45 9.37 -14.56 -34.50
CA ALA A 45 9.42 -14.10 -33.13
C ALA A 45 9.32 -15.23 -32.12
N VAL A 46 9.98 -15.07 -30.98
CA VAL A 46 9.93 -15.98 -29.85
C VAL A 46 9.62 -15.20 -28.58
N ILE A 47 8.61 -15.65 -27.82
CA ILE A 47 8.40 -15.16 -26.45
C ILE A 47 8.99 -16.19 -25.50
N CYS A 48 10.07 -15.85 -24.81
CA CYS A 48 10.61 -16.64 -23.69
C CYS A 48 10.39 -15.91 -22.37
N HIS A 49 10.54 -16.63 -21.25
CA HIS A 49 10.29 -16.04 -19.94
C HIS A 49 11.27 -16.50 -18.87
N GLY A 50 11.45 -15.66 -17.88
CA GLY A 50 12.09 -16.01 -16.62
C GLY A 50 11.13 -16.65 -15.61
N VAL A 51 11.63 -16.79 -14.39
CA VAL A 51 10.88 -17.18 -13.18
C VAL A 51 11.09 -16.11 -12.10
N GLY A 52 11.03 -14.83 -12.48
CA GLY A 52 11.47 -13.69 -11.71
C GLY A 52 12.98 -13.45 -11.87
N HIS A 53 13.67 -13.10 -10.79
CA HIS A 53 15.13 -12.85 -10.82
C HIS A 53 15.95 -14.09 -11.15
N LEU A 54 16.55 -14.13 -12.32
CA LEU A 54 17.50 -15.15 -12.74
C LEU A 54 18.94 -14.86 -12.26
N CYS A 55 19.23 -13.58 -12.06
CA CYS A 55 20.55 -13.07 -11.66
C CYS A 55 20.43 -12.25 -10.37
N GLU A 56 21.56 -12.07 -9.68
CA GLU A 56 21.69 -11.26 -8.47
C GLU A 56 23.11 -10.67 -8.36
N LEU A 57 23.29 -9.70 -7.47
CA LEU A 57 24.63 -9.21 -7.14
C LEU A 57 25.43 -10.31 -6.44
N ALA A 58 26.69 -10.45 -6.80
CA ALA A 58 27.58 -11.46 -6.25
C ALA A 58 27.77 -11.29 -4.73
N ASN A 59 27.98 -12.39 -4.03
CA ASN A 59 28.31 -12.35 -2.60
C ASN A 59 29.69 -11.71 -2.36
N ALA A 60 29.94 -11.22 -1.14
CA ALA A 60 31.21 -10.56 -0.79
C ALA A 60 32.44 -11.42 -1.09
N LYS A 61 32.38 -12.75 -0.90
CA LYS A 61 33.45 -13.68 -1.20
C LYS A 61 33.94 -13.65 -2.66
N GLU A 62 33.11 -13.24 -3.60
CA GLU A 62 33.46 -13.13 -5.03
C GLU A 62 34.35 -11.90 -5.35
N TYR A 63 34.55 -11.02 -4.35
CA TYR A 63 35.39 -9.82 -4.44
C TYR A 63 36.77 -10.00 -3.77
N GLY A 64 37.02 -11.15 -3.16
CA GLY A 64 38.31 -11.49 -2.58
C GLY A 64 38.20 -12.51 -1.46
N GLU A 65 39.24 -13.36 -1.32
CA GLU A 65 39.35 -14.41 -0.30
C GLU A 65 39.20 -13.88 1.12
N GLN A 66 39.62 -12.62 1.37
CA GLN A 66 39.47 -11.96 2.67
C GLN A 66 38.02 -11.81 3.12
N TYR A 67 37.07 -11.85 2.19
CA TYR A 67 35.61 -11.75 2.47
C TYR A 67 34.93 -13.12 2.56
N ALA A 68 35.65 -14.22 2.35
CA ALA A 68 35.09 -15.58 2.42
C ALA A 68 34.66 -15.95 3.86
N LYS A 69 35.32 -15.40 4.86
CA LYS A 69 34.94 -15.50 6.28
C LYS A 69 34.42 -14.17 6.78
N TRP A 70 33.54 -14.24 7.77
CA TRP A 70 33.00 -13.02 8.43
C TRP A 70 34.01 -12.51 9.46
N ASP A 71 35.13 -12.02 8.99
CA ASP A 71 36.15 -11.36 9.78
C ASP A 71 35.93 -9.85 9.73
N ILE A 72 35.56 -9.26 10.87
CA ILE A 72 35.16 -7.84 10.95
C ILE A 72 36.30 -6.90 10.53
N ASP A 73 37.55 -7.28 10.73
CA ASP A 73 38.72 -6.45 10.40
C ASP A 73 38.93 -6.32 8.89
N LYS A 74 38.28 -7.19 8.09
CA LYS A 74 38.31 -7.17 6.64
C LYS A 74 37.14 -6.40 6.00
N TYR A 75 36.18 -5.97 6.79
CA TYR A 75 35.02 -5.22 6.33
C TYR A 75 35.17 -3.72 6.63
N PRO A 76 34.55 -2.79 5.87
CA PRO A 76 33.48 -3.04 4.90
C PRO A 76 33.98 -3.55 3.55
N CYS A 77 33.16 -4.42 2.90
CA CYS A 77 33.31 -4.79 1.50
C CYS A 77 32.60 -3.74 0.63
N ILE A 78 33.36 -2.92 -0.10
CA ILE A 78 32.85 -1.88 -1.02
C ILE A 78 33.61 -2.01 -2.33
N PRO A 79 33.13 -2.88 -3.26
CA PRO A 79 33.78 -3.07 -4.55
C PRO A 79 33.65 -1.82 -5.44
N GLU A 80 34.68 -1.54 -6.26
CA GLU A 80 34.60 -0.52 -7.32
C GLU A 80 33.56 -0.89 -8.37
N HIS A 81 33.49 -2.19 -8.72
CA HIS A 81 32.55 -2.73 -9.69
C HIS A 81 31.75 -3.89 -9.10
N TYR A 82 30.44 -3.78 -9.20
CA TYR A 82 29.51 -4.80 -8.67
C TYR A 82 29.26 -5.87 -9.73
N LYS A 83 29.69 -7.09 -9.44
CA LYS A 83 29.48 -8.26 -10.31
C LYS A 83 28.05 -8.76 -10.20
N VAL A 84 27.47 -9.12 -11.33
CA VAL A 84 26.17 -9.82 -11.38
C VAL A 84 26.43 -11.28 -11.70
N VAL A 85 25.79 -12.18 -10.96
CA VAL A 85 25.94 -13.63 -11.10
C VAL A 85 24.59 -14.30 -11.31
N VAL A 86 24.61 -15.44 -11.98
CA VAL A 86 23.43 -16.27 -12.18
C VAL A 86 23.12 -17.04 -10.90
N LYS A 87 21.87 -17.05 -10.44
CA LYS A 87 21.44 -17.85 -9.30
C LYS A 87 21.47 -19.33 -9.64
N ASP A 88 22.05 -20.16 -8.79
CA ASP A 88 22.16 -21.61 -9.01
C ASP A 88 20.80 -22.26 -9.27
N LYS A 89 19.77 -21.88 -8.50
CA LYS A 89 18.42 -22.40 -8.60
C LYS A 89 17.71 -22.06 -9.93
N THR A 90 18.17 -21.04 -10.65
CA THR A 90 17.55 -20.57 -11.90
C THR A 90 18.44 -20.78 -13.12
N LYS A 91 19.57 -21.48 -12.97
CA LYS A 91 20.58 -21.66 -14.01
C LYS A 91 20.04 -22.35 -15.28
N THR A 92 19.14 -23.31 -15.12
CA THR A 92 18.48 -23.96 -16.27
C THR A 92 17.66 -22.95 -17.08
N CYS A 93 16.82 -22.16 -16.40
CA CYS A 93 16.01 -21.12 -17.04
C CYS A 93 16.88 -20.05 -17.69
N TYR A 94 17.93 -19.60 -16.99
CA TYR A 94 18.88 -18.62 -17.53
C TYR A 94 19.53 -19.12 -18.82
N ASN A 95 20.03 -20.35 -18.85
CA ASN A 95 20.67 -20.92 -20.05
C ASN A 95 19.68 -21.01 -21.21
N TYR A 96 18.44 -21.42 -20.91
CA TYR A 96 17.39 -21.48 -21.93
C TYR A 96 17.08 -20.11 -22.57
N VAL A 97 16.94 -19.08 -21.76
CA VAL A 97 16.76 -17.70 -22.24
C VAL A 97 17.98 -17.22 -23.02
N LYS A 98 19.18 -17.55 -22.55
CA LYS A 98 20.45 -17.18 -23.18
C LYS A 98 20.56 -17.71 -24.60
N ASP A 99 20.07 -18.91 -24.87
CA ASP A 99 20.14 -19.50 -26.21
C ASP A 99 19.25 -18.76 -27.19
N PHE A 100 18.09 -18.25 -26.76
CA PHE A 100 17.27 -17.34 -27.59
C PHE A 100 17.94 -15.97 -27.79
N PHE A 101 18.52 -15.39 -26.75
CA PHE A 101 19.21 -14.08 -26.87
C PHE A 101 20.38 -14.12 -27.87
N LYS A 102 21.11 -15.25 -27.92
CA LYS A 102 22.18 -15.45 -28.92
C LYS A 102 21.64 -15.43 -30.35
N GLN A 103 20.46 -16.01 -30.58
CA GLN A 103 19.84 -16.15 -31.89
C GLN A 103 19.06 -14.89 -32.30
N ALA A 104 18.82 -13.96 -31.38
CA ALA A 104 18.06 -12.74 -31.64
C ALA A 104 18.81 -11.79 -32.57
N ASP A 105 18.07 -11.16 -33.48
CA ASP A 105 18.54 -9.96 -34.20
C ASP A 105 18.36 -8.73 -33.29
N TRP A 106 17.23 -8.65 -32.61
CA TRP A 106 16.93 -7.64 -31.62
C TRP A 106 15.96 -8.19 -30.55
N ILE A 107 15.80 -7.45 -29.45
CA ILE A 107 15.09 -7.95 -28.26
C ILE A 107 13.99 -6.96 -27.85
N ILE A 108 12.86 -7.47 -27.36
CA ILE A 108 11.84 -6.69 -26.67
C ILE A 108 11.87 -7.07 -25.19
N ASN A 109 12.21 -6.09 -24.34
CA ASN A 109 12.07 -6.22 -22.90
C ASN A 109 10.59 -6.10 -22.54
N ALA A 110 9.99 -7.19 -22.12
CA ALA A 110 8.60 -7.32 -21.69
C ALA A 110 8.50 -7.80 -20.22
N THR A 111 9.44 -7.36 -19.37
CA THR A 111 9.32 -7.54 -17.92
C THR A 111 8.22 -6.65 -17.34
N ASP A 112 7.86 -6.83 -16.08
CA ASP A 112 6.89 -5.96 -15.41
C ASP A 112 7.31 -4.48 -15.57
N ALA A 113 6.33 -3.59 -15.72
CA ALA A 113 6.59 -2.18 -16.08
C ALA A 113 6.95 -1.36 -14.82
N ASP A 114 8.03 -1.73 -14.14
CA ASP A 114 8.54 -1.06 -12.94
C ASP A 114 10.08 -1.10 -12.87
N ARG A 115 10.65 -0.48 -11.83
CA ARG A 115 12.12 -0.47 -11.61
C ARG A 115 12.71 -1.86 -11.43
N GLU A 116 11.94 -2.79 -10.85
CA GLU A 116 12.38 -4.16 -10.58
C GLU A 116 12.46 -4.95 -11.89
N GLY A 117 11.43 -4.83 -12.75
CA GLY A 117 11.45 -5.43 -14.07
C GLY A 117 12.61 -4.92 -14.92
N GLU A 118 12.89 -3.61 -14.89
CA GLU A 118 14.05 -3.05 -15.56
C GLU A 118 15.37 -3.60 -15.03
N LEU A 119 15.48 -3.80 -13.70
CA LEU A 119 16.68 -4.37 -13.08
C LEU A 119 16.86 -5.85 -13.47
N ILE A 120 15.77 -6.63 -13.48
CA ILE A 120 15.78 -8.04 -13.88
C ILE A 120 16.33 -8.17 -15.30
N PHE A 121 15.80 -7.37 -16.23
CA PHE A 121 16.27 -7.38 -17.61
C PHE A 121 17.73 -6.95 -17.74
N ALA A 122 18.12 -5.86 -17.05
CA ALA A 122 19.49 -5.33 -17.10
C ALA A 122 20.52 -6.38 -16.64
N TYR A 123 20.23 -7.08 -15.55
CA TYR A 123 21.15 -8.09 -15.02
C TYR A 123 21.29 -9.29 -15.96
N ILE A 124 20.21 -9.72 -16.61
CA ILE A 124 20.26 -10.81 -17.61
C ILE A 124 21.05 -10.36 -18.83
N TYR A 125 20.75 -9.17 -19.35
CA TYR A 125 21.39 -8.61 -20.54
C TYR A 125 22.92 -8.44 -20.33
N GLU A 126 23.33 -7.91 -19.19
CA GLU A 126 24.73 -7.74 -18.78
C GLU A 126 25.44 -9.09 -18.61
N THR A 127 24.84 -10.02 -17.87
CA THR A 127 25.45 -11.33 -17.55
C THR A 127 25.65 -12.17 -18.81
N MET A 128 24.77 -12.02 -19.80
CA MET A 128 24.89 -12.65 -21.12
C MET A 128 25.90 -11.93 -22.04
N LYS A 129 26.44 -10.78 -21.61
CA LYS A 129 27.24 -9.88 -22.45
C LYS A 129 26.55 -9.61 -23.78
N CYS A 130 25.23 -9.38 -23.73
CA CYS A 130 24.42 -9.16 -24.90
C CYS A 130 24.67 -7.76 -25.46
N ASN A 131 24.83 -7.64 -26.77
CA ASN A 131 25.04 -6.37 -27.49
C ASN A 131 23.94 -6.08 -28.53
N LYS A 132 22.85 -6.84 -28.48
CA LYS A 132 21.74 -6.69 -29.41
C LYS A 132 20.94 -5.43 -29.10
N MET A 133 20.44 -4.75 -30.14
CA MET A 133 19.49 -3.67 -29.94
C MET A 133 18.26 -4.19 -29.18
N TRP A 134 17.69 -3.37 -28.30
CA TRP A 134 16.48 -3.73 -27.61
C TRP A 134 15.53 -2.54 -27.45
N LYS A 135 14.22 -2.85 -27.40
CA LYS A 135 13.13 -1.93 -27.12
C LYS A 135 12.35 -2.38 -25.92
N ARG A 136 11.58 -1.48 -25.32
CA ARG A 136 10.77 -1.72 -24.14
C ARG A 136 9.29 -1.70 -24.48
N VAL A 137 8.55 -2.75 -24.12
CA VAL A 137 7.10 -2.72 -24.12
C VAL A 137 6.57 -2.43 -22.70
N TRP A 138 5.78 -1.38 -22.55
CA TRP A 138 5.24 -0.93 -21.27
C TRP A 138 3.79 -1.38 -21.14
N ILE A 139 3.54 -2.46 -20.37
CA ILE A 139 2.22 -3.09 -20.24
C ILE A 139 1.59 -2.64 -18.92
N GLU A 140 0.44 -1.97 -18.99
CA GLU A 140 -0.28 -1.45 -17.83
C GLU A 140 -1.28 -2.46 -17.24
N ASP A 141 -1.89 -3.29 -18.09
CA ASP A 141 -2.73 -4.42 -17.71
C ASP A 141 -2.62 -5.57 -18.74
N LEU A 142 -3.11 -6.76 -18.37
CA LEU A 142 -2.96 -7.97 -19.18
C LEU A 142 -4.12 -8.20 -20.18
N THR A 143 -5.00 -7.22 -20.38
CA THR A 143 -6.04 -7.36 -21.43
C THR A 143 -5.40 -7.38 -22.80
N PRO A 144 -5.90 -8.20 -23.74
CA PRO A 144 -5.30 -8.30 -25.08
C PRO A 144 -5.25 -6.97 -25.82
N GLN A 145 -6.21 -6.08 -25.58
CA GLN A 145 -6.24 -4.77 -26.21
C GLN A 145 -5.07 -3.88 -25.74
N LYS A 146 -4.83 -3.82 -24.42
CA LYS A 146 -3.72 -3.03 -23.84
C LYS A 146 -2.37 -3.60 -24.23
N ILE A 147 -2.23 -4.93 -24.24
CA ILE A 147 -0.99 -5.56 -24.72
C ILE A 147 -0.71 -5.19 -26.17
N ARG A 148 -1.70 -5.34 -27.08
CA ARG A 148 -1.52 -4.94 -28.50
C ARG A 148 -1.17 -3.46 -28.64
N TYR A 149 -1.83 -2.60 -27.88
CA TYR A 149 -1.50 -1.17 -27.87
C TYR A 149 -0.05 -0.92 -27.45
N ALA A 150 0.40 -1.54 -26.36
CA ALA A 150 1.77 -1.41 -25.87
C ALA A 150 2.81 -1.91 -26.89
N PHE A 151 2.53 -3.00 -27.59
CA PHE A 151 3.41 -3.52 -28.67
C PHE A 151 3.42 -2.66 -29.93
N ALA A 152 2.36 -1.90 -30.18
CA ALA A 152 2.34 -0.90 -31.24
C ALA A 152 3.11 0.40 -30.85
N HIS A 153 3.40 0.61 -29.56
CA HIS A 153 4.06 1.80 -29.01
C HIS A 153 5.29 1.43 -28.19
N LEU A 154 6.21 0.67 -28.78
CA LEU A 154 7.46 0.29 -28.13
C LEU A 154 8.32 1.52 -27.85
N LYS A 155 8.80 1.63 -26.63
CA LYS A 155 9.76 2.66 -26.21
C LYS A 155 11.18 2.26 -26.60
N ASP A 156 12.00 3.24 -26.93
CA ASP A 156 13.42 3.00 -27.11
C ASP A 156 14.11 2.77 -25.75
N SER A 157 15.19 2.00 -25.75
CA SER A 157 15.94 1.67 -24.55
C SER A 157 16.36 2.91 -23.75
N ASN A 158 16.71 4.01 -24.42
CA ASN A 158 17.13 5.26 -23.79
C ASN A 158 16.04 5.92 -22.93
N GLU A 159 14.77 5.72 -23.27
CA GLU A 159 13.64 6.29 -22.49
C GLU A 159 13.51 5.68 -21.10
N VAL A 160 14.00 4.45 -20.91
CA VAL A 160 13.88 3.71 -19.64
C VAL A 160 15.21 3.58 -18.88
N MET A 161 16.33 4.06 -19.44
CA MET A 161 17.65 3.96 -18.85
C MET A 161 17.75 4.59 -17.46
N ASN A 162 17.03 5.67 -17.19
CA ASN A 162 17.04 6.30 -15.86
C ASN A 162 16.32 5.44 -14.81
N ILE A 163 15.25 4.74 -15.22
CA ILE A 163 14.54 3.79 -14.37
C ILE A 163 15.45 2.60 -14.03
N GLN A 164 16.16 2.10 -15.04
CA GLN A 164 17.12 1.00 -14.89
C GLN A 164 18.29 1.39 -13.97
N LYS A 165 18.89 2.58 -14.16
CA LYS A 165 19.94 3.11 -13.28
C LYS A 165 19.48 3.26 -11.84
N ALA A 166 18.25 3.76 -11.63
CA ALA A 166 17.66 3.89 -10.29
C ALA A 166 17.44 2.53 -9.62
N GLY A 167 16.99 1.51 -10.39
CA GLY A 167 16.88 0.13 -9.92
C GLY A 167 18.23 -0.43 -9.47
N ARG A 168 19.27 -0.24 -10.29
CA ARG A 168 20.65 -0.69 -9.99
C ARG A 168 21.24 0.00 -8.77
N ALA A 169 21.13 1.33 -8.68
CA ALA A 169 21.62 2.10 -7.53
C ALA A 169 20.97 1.63 -6.22
N ARG A 170 19.65 1.37 -6.26
CA ARG A 170 18.93 0.79 -5.13
C ARG A 170 19.47 -0.60 -4.76
N GLY A 171 19.61 -1.51 -5.73
CA GLY A 171 20.14 -2.86 -5.50
C GLY A 171 21.53 -2.84 -4.87
N ILE A 172 22.44 -1.98 -5.35
CA ILE A 172 23.77 -1.76 -4.80
C ILE A 172 23.71 -1.22 -3.37
N SER A 173 22.86 -0.21 -3.11
CA SER A 173 22.69 0.35 -1.76
C SER A 173 22.16 -0.69 -0.77
N ASP A 174 21.20 -1.50 -1.18
CA ASP A 174 20.66 -2.59 -0.35
C ASP A 174 21.73 -3.66 -0.09
N TRP A 175 22.58 -3.97 -1.08
CA TRP A 175 23.69 -4.91 -0.94
C TRP A 175 24.76 -4.39 0.03
N ILE A 176 25.24 -3.14 -0.15
CA ILE A 176 26.26 -2.52 0.73
C ILE A 176 25.79 -2.52 2.17
N CYS A 177 24.60 -1.98 2.41
CA CYS A 177 24.04 -1.91 3.76
C CYS A 177 23.77 -3.31 4.33
N GLY A 178 23.16 -4.19 3.52
CA GLY A 178 22.76 -5.52 3.95
C GLY A 178 23.94 -6.39 4.38
N ILE A 179 24.97 -6.47 3.57
CA ILE A 179 26.13 -7.32 3.86
C ILE A 179 26.96 -6.73 5.00
N ASN A 180 27.43 -5.49 4.85
CA ASN A 180 28.38 -4.92 5.80
C ASN A 180 27.78 -4.73 7.20
N LEU A 181 26.55 -4.21 7.29
CA LEU A 181 25.93 -3.99 8.60
C LEU A 181 25.46 -5.31 9.24
N THR A 182 25.05 -6.31 8.45
CA THR A 182 24.72 -7.64 9.00
C THR A 182 25.95 -8.29 9.61
N ILE A 183 27.10 -8.26 8.95
CA ILE A 183 28.34 -8.84 9.47
C ILE A 183 28.80 -8.07 10.71
N ALA A 184 28.80 -6.75 10.64
CA ALA A 184 29.18 -5.91 11.78
C ALA A 184 28.27 -6.14 13.00
N ALA A 185 26.95 -6.16 12.81
CA ALA A 185 25.99 -6.42 13.89
C ALA A 185 26.18 -7.84 14.46
N THR A 186 26.27 -8.84 13.61
CA THR A 186 26.43 -10.24 14.04
C THR A 186 27.72 -10.43 14.85
N LYS A 187 28.86 -9.92 14.35
CA LYS A 187 30.14 -10.13 14.99
C LYS A 187 30.39 -9.29 16.24
N LYS A 188 29.80 -8.09 16.31
CA LYS A 188 30.00 -7.20 17.47
C LYS A 188 28.94 -7.34 18.54
N LEU A 189 27.72 -7.77 18.19
CA LEU A 189 26.58 -7.79 19.11
C LEU A 189 26.14 -9.19 19.52
N SER A 190 26.43 -10.22 18.71
CA SER A 190 25.99 -11.59 19.00
C SER A 190 27.12 -12.59 18.82
N SER A 191 27.09 -13.66 19.60
CA SER A 191 28.02 -14.78 19.51
C SER A 191 27.46 -15.97 18.72
N SER A 192 26.14 -16.10 18.61
CA SER A 192 25.49 -17.32 18.08
C SER A 192 24.55 -17.06 16.92
N ASP A 193 23.81 -15.95 16.94
CA ASP A 193 22.75 -15.70 15.98
C ASP A 193 23.11 -14.67 14.93
N MET A 194 22.73 -14.93 13.68
CA MET A 194 22.84 -13.94 12.63
C MET A 194 21.88 -12.78 12.88
N LEU A 195 22.44 -11.57 13.02
CA LEU A 195 21.70 -10.32 13.17
C LEU A 195 21.63 -9.59 11.84
N SER A 196 20.66 -9.94 11.00
CA SER A 196 20.53 -9.31 9.70
C SER A 196 20.02 -7.88 9.81
N VAL A 197 20.73 -6.96 9.16
CA VAL A 197 20.43 -5.54 9.08
C VAL A 197 20.12 -5.19 7.63
N GLY A 198 19.13 -4.29 7.42
CA GLY A 198 18.79 -3.83 6.08
C GLY A 198 18.23 -2.42 6.12
N ARG A 199 18.44 -1.69 5.02
CA ARG A 199 18.08 -0.28 4.87
C ARG A 199 16.60 0.02 5.09
N VAL A 200 15.70 -0.93 4.82
CA VAL A 200 14.25 -0.78 5.02
C VAL A 200 13.75 -1.66 6.18
N GLN A 201 14.17 -2.92 6.23
CA GLN A 201 13.68 -3.85 7.25
C GLN A 201 13.99 -3.40 8.68
N THR A 202 15.18 -2.83 8.92
CA THR A 202 15.58 -2.42 10.27
C THR A 202 14.79 -1.20 10.77
N PRO A 203 14.56 -0.14 9.99
CA PRO A 203 13.62 0.92 10.37
C PRO A 203 12.19 0.41 10.65
N VAL A 204 11.68 -0.55 9.87
CA VAL A 204 10.35 -1.13 10.12
C VAL A 204 10.33 -1.89 11.45
N LEU A 205 11.38 -2.67 11.74
CA LEU A 205 11.53 -3.32 13.05
C LEU A 205 11.59 -2.28 14.19
N ALA A 206 12.35 -1.20 13.99
CA ALA A 206 12.46 -0.12 14.97
C ALA A 206 11.09 0.52 15.28
N MET A 207 10.23 0.71 14.27
CA MET A 207 8.86 1.21 14.49
C MET A 207 8.05 0.31 15.44
N VAL A 208 8.19 -1.01 15.30
CA VAL A 208 7.47 -1.98 16.14
C VAL A 208 8.07 -2.01 17.55
N VAL A 209 9.40 -2.02 17.68
CA VAL A 209 10.10 -1.98 18.98
C VAL A 209 9.76 -0.69 19.76
N GLU A 210 9.82 0.46 19.11
CA GLU A 210 9.46 1.74 19.73
C GLU A 210 7.98 1.80 20.17
N ARG A 211 7.10 1.18 19.39
CA ARG A 211 5.68 1.04 19.74
C ARG A 211 5.52 0.17 21.01
N GLU A 212 6.22 -0.95 21.06
CA GLU A 212 6.18 -1.85 22.22
C GLU A 212 6.74 -1.18 23.47
N LYS A 213 7.86 -0.46 23.37
CA LYS A 213 8.42 0.32 24.48
C LYS A 213 7.41 1.30 25.05
N LYS A 214 6.70 2.06 24.19
CA LYS A 214 5.64 2.97 24.63
C LYS A 214 4.48 2.26 25.33
N ILE A 215 4.19 1.02 24.94
CA ILE A 215 3.15 0.22 25.60
C ILE A 215 3.61 -0.25 26.97
N VAL A 216 4.83 -0.78 27.06
CA VAL A 216 5.37 -1.34 28.31
C VAL A 216 5.69 -0.24 29.33
N THR A 217 6.15 0.92 28.88
CA THR A 217 6.46 2.05 29.78
C THR A 217 5.27 2.95 30.08
N HIS A 218 4.09 2.64 29.51
CA HIS A 218 2.91 3.46 29.73
C HIS A 218 2.44 3.38 31.18
N VAL A 219 2.39 4.55 31.82
CA VAL A 219 1.78 4.69 33.15
C VAL A 219 0.31 5.04 32.98
N LYS A 220 -0.53 4.16 33.50
CA LYS A 220 -1.99 4.33 33.45
C LYS A 220 -2.40 5.48 34.38
N THR A 221 -2.70 6.64 33.80
CA THR A 221 -3.04 7.86 34.52
C THR A 221 -4.56 8.06 34.52
N PRO A 222 -5.21 8.30 35.65
CA PRO A 222 -6.64 8.58 35.68
C PRO A 222 -6.92 9.99 35.14
N PHE A 223 -8.10 10.13 34.55
CA PHE A 223 -8.70 11.42 34.19
C PHE A 223 -10.21 11.36 34.42
N TRP A 224 -10.84 12.52 34.55
CA TRP A 224 -12.28 12.63 34.78
C TRP A 224 -12.91 13.48 33.68
N ARG A 225 -13.99 12.96 33.09
CA ARG A 225 -14.86 13.64 32.15
C ARG A 225 -16.09 14.10 32.90
N LEU A 226 -16.45 15.36 32.77
CA LEU A 226 -17.71 15.87 33.29
C LEU A 226 -18.74 15.87 32.17
N LEU A 227 -19.79 15.09 32.35
CA LEU A 227 -20.87 14.88 31.40
C LEU A 227 -22.15 15.49 31.94
N ALA A 228 -22.98 16.00 31.04
CA ALA A 228 -24.33 16.43 31.31
C ALA A 228 -25.30 15.68 30.38
N ASP A 229 -26.28 14.98 30.94
CA ASP A 229 -27.41 14.39 30.20
C ASP A 229 -28.60 15.33 30.28
N PHE A 230 -28.90 15.99 29.16
CA PHE A 230 -30.01 16.94 29.07
C PHE A 230 -31.26 16.29 28.50
N THR A 231 -32.39 16.58 29.16
CA THR A 231 -33.72 16.09 28.74
C THR A 231 -34.46 17.19 28.00
N THR A 232 -34.84 16.93 26.76
CA THR A 232 -35.71 17.79 25.95
C THR A 232 -37.04 17.11 25.66
N PRO A 233 -38.08 17.83 25.23
CA PRO A 233 -39.35 17.21 24.82
C PRO A 233 -39.21 16.18 23.69
N ASN A 234 -38.12 16.28 22.89
CA ASN A 234 -37.89 15.46 21.70
C ASN A 234 -36.80 14.39 21.89
N GLY A 235 -36.34 14.16 23.10
CA GLY A 235 -35.30 13.16 23.44
C GLY A 235 -34.16 13.74 24.25
N ASN A 236 -33.28 12.85 24.68
CA ASN A 236 -32.11 13.21 25.49
C ASN A 236 -30.86 13.35 24.64
N PHE A 237 -29.91 14.14 25.13
CA PHE A 237 -28.57 14.21 24.54
C PHE A 237 -27.51 14.45 25.60
N ILE A 238 -26.29 13.95 25.34
CA ILE A 238 -25.14 14.12 26.23
C ILE A 238 -24.28 15.28 25.72
N ALA A 239 -23.90 16.15 26.64
CA ALA A 239 -22.91 17.20 26.43
C ALA A 239 -21.71 16.98 27.35
N GLU A 240 -20.51 17.32 26.86
CA GLU A 240 -19.27 17.24 27.63
C GLU A 240 -18.83 18.64 28.03
N TYR A 241 -18.19 18.75 29.20
CA TYR A 241 -17.59 19.99 29.67
C TYR A 241 -16.61 20.54 28.63
N GLU A 242 -16.80 21.79 28.19
CA GLU A 242 -16.10 22.32 27.02
C GLU A 242 -14.59 22.45 27.24
N LYS A 243 -14.14 22.71 28.48
CA LYS A 243 -12.70 22.81 28.78
C LYS A 243 -11.97 21.47 28.83
N GLY A 244 -12.67 20.35 28.54
CA GLY A 244 -12.10 19.02 28.39
C GLY A 244 -12.07 18.21 29.69
N THR A 245 -11.08 17.35 29.84
CA THR A 245 -10.94 16.42 30.96
C THR A 245 -10.14 17.03 32.10
N PHE A 246 -10.37 16.52 33.30
CA PHE A 246 -9.61 16.91 34.50
C PHE A 246 -8.56 15.82 34.81
N ASP A 247 -7.39 16.24 35.23
CA ASP A 247 -6.29 15.41 35.73
C ASP A 247 -6.35 15.19 37.25
N ASP A 248 -7.22 15.95 37.93
CA ASP A 248 -7.40 15.95 39.37
C ASP A 248 -8.89 15.75 39.73
N GLU A 249 -9.17 14.77 40.62
CA GLU A 249 -10.52 14.44 41.01
C GLU A 249 -11.20 15.52 41.84
N GLN A 250 -10.45 16.22 42.68
CA GLN A 250 -11.02 17.25 43.55
C GLN A 250 -11.44 18.47 42.76
N LYS A 251 -10.61 18.86 41.76
CA LYS A 251 -10.96 19.92 40.80
C LYS A 251 -12.22 19.55 40.02
N ALA A 252 -12.32 18.30 39.53
CA ALA A 252 -13.47 17.81 38.83
C ALA A 252 -14.75 17.83 39.71
N LYS A 253 -14.65 17.38 40.95
CA LYS A 253 -15.76 17.41 41.92
C LYS A 253 -16.17 18.84 42.30
N ALA A 254 -15.21 19.75 42.43
CA ALA A 254 -15.51 21.16 42.69
C ALA A 254 -16.34 21.80 41.57
N VAL A 255 -16.00 21.52 40.32
CA VAL A 255 -16.79 22.01 39.16
C VAL A 255 -18.14 21.30 39.11
N LEU A 256 -18.20 19.97 39.31
CA LEU A 256 -19.48 19.23 39.37
C LEU A 256 -20.44 19.81 40.42
N ALA A 257 -19.94 20.18 41.58
CA ALA A 257 -20.75 20.74 42.67
C ALA A 257 -21.45 22.06 42.28
N THR A 258 -20.88 22.81 41.34
CA THR A 258 -21.50 24.04 40.78
C THR A 258 -22.51 23.77 39.68
N CYS A 259 -22.48 22.57 39.07
CA CYS A 259 -23.37 22.16 38.00
C CYS A 259 -24.69 21.62 38.57
N THR A 260 -25.72 22.46 38.67
CA THR A 260 -27.03 22.09 39.20
C THR A 260 -28.15 22.70 38.36
N GLY A 261 -29.33 22.04 38.35
CA GLY A 261 -30.52 22.56 37.69
C GLY A 261 -30.47 22.46 36.18
N LYS A 262 -30.95 23.49 35.49
CA LYS A 262 -31.07 23.50 34.04
C LYS A 262 -29.83 24.07 33.37
N GLY A 263 -29.52 23.56 32.19
CA GLY A 263 -28.57 24.18 31.28
C GLY A 263 -29.28 25.00 30.23
N THR A 264 -28.84 26.24 30.06
CA THR A 264 -29.44 27.17 29.05
C THR A 264 -28.57 27.19 27.80
N VAL A 265 -29.20 27.04 26.65
CA VAL A 265 -28.51 27.07 25.36
C VAL A 265 -27.97 28.45 25.08
N LYS A 266 -26.67 28.63 25.18
CA LYS A 266 -25.93 29.86 24.98
C LYS A 266 -25.66 30.15 23.50
N SER A 267 -25.40 29.10 22.72
CA SER A 267 -25.20 29.20 21.28
C SER A 267 -25.48 27.90 20.56
N LYS A 268 -25.96 28.02 19.32
CA LYS A 268 -26.15 26.92 18.38
C LYS A 268 -25.48 27.29 17.06
N THR A 269 -24.51 26.51 16.66
CA THR A 269 -23.82 26.66 15.37
C THR A 269 -24.15 25.50 14.46
N VAL A 270 -24.62 25.79 13.28
CA VAL A 270 -24.95 24.82 12.23
C VAL A 270 -24.01 25.05 11.06
N LYS A 271 -23.26 24.03 10.65
CA LYS A 271 -22.32 24.09 9.52
C LYS A 271 -22.59 22.98 8.53
N LYS A 272 -22.87 23.35 7.29
CA LYS A 272 -22.94 22.39 6.18
C LYS A 272 -21.51 22.08 5.72
N ARG A 273 -21.23 20.80 5.48
CA ARG A 273 -19.98 20.33 4.89
C ARG A 273 -20.21 19.30 3.82
N SER A 274 -19.39 19.34 2.79
CA SER A 274 -19.39 18.35 1.73
C SER A 274 -18.21 17.39 1.93
N VAL A 275 -18.48 16.10 1.84
CA VAL A 275 -17.45 15.03 1.91
C VAL A 275 -17.26 14.46 0.51
N GLY A 276 -16.10 14.74 -0.07
CA GLY A 276 -15.74 14.20 -1.38
C GLY A 276 -15.51 12.69 -1.34
N GLN A 277 -15.66 12.06 -2.50
CA GLN A 277 -15.40 10.64 -2.67
C GLN A 277 -13.96 10.31 -2.24
N PRO A 278 -13.71 9.14 -1.62
CA PRO A 278 -12.33 8.67 -1.38
C PRO A 278 -11.54 8.58 -2.68
N LEU A 279 -10.23 8.71 -2.57
CA LEU A 279 -9.34 8.40 -3.70
C LEU A 279 -9.43 6.90 -4.03
N LEU A 280 -8.91 6.53 -5.18
CA LEU A 280 -8.84 5.13 -5.59
C LEU A 280 -7.74 4.40 -4.83
N PHE A 281 -7.70 3.09 -4.98
CA PHE A 281 -6.71 2.28 -4.27
C PHE A 281 -5.34 2.31 -4.93
N ASN A 282 -4.32 2.60 -4.14
CA ASN A 282 -2.97 2.11 -4.39
C ASN A 282 -2.79 0.72 -3.76
N ALA A 283 -1.63 0.09 -3.99
CA ALA A 283 -1.36 -1.25 -3.46
C ALA A 283 -1.43 -1.34 -1.93
N THR A 284 -0.88 -0.36 -1.22
CA THR A 284 -0.85 -0.35 0.25
C THR A 284 -2.24 -0.20 0.83
N GLN A 285 -3.03 0.71 0.30
CA GLN A 285 -4.38 0.97 0.79
C GLN A 285 -5.31 -0.20 0.51
N LEU A 286 -5.20 -0.84 -0.67
CA LEU A 286 -5.98 -2.04 -0.98
C LEU A 286 -5.65 -3.18 -0.01
N GLN A 287 -4.35 -3.43 0.24
CA GLN A 287 -3.91 -4.44 1.20
C GLN A 287 -4.37 -4.12 2.63
N ALA A 288 -4.25 -2.86 3.06
CA ALA A 288 -4.70 -2.45 4.39
C ALA A 288 -6.21 -2.55 4.55
N THR A 289 -6.98 -2.15 3.54
CA THR A 289 -8.45 -2.21 3.55
C THR A 289 -8.95 -3.66 3.58
N ALA A 290 -8.39 -4.52 2.73
CA ALA A 290 -8.75 -5.95 2.71
C ALA A 290 -8.40 -6.62 4.04
N GLY A 291 -7.22 -6.35 4.59
CA GLY A 291 -6.79 -6.87 5.88
C GLY A 291 -7.70 -6.43 7.04
N LYS A 292 -8.12 -5.16 7.07
CA LYS A 292 -9.06 -4.64 8.07
C LYS A 292 -10.47 -5.22 7.91
N LYS A 293 -10.98 -5.25 6.68
CA LYS A 293 -12.36 -5.67 6.39
C LYS A 293 -12.57 -7.18 6.50
N TYR A 294 -11.61 -7.96 5.98
CA TYR A 294 -11.75 -9.42 5.88
C TYR A 294 -10.86 -10.20 6.86
N GLY A 295 -9.98 -9.52 7.60
CA GLY A 295 -9.05 -10.15 8.52
C GLY A 295 -7.90 -10.90 7.82
N TRP A 296 -7.62 -10.60 6.56
CA TRP A 296 -6.55 -11.24 5.80
C TRP A 296 -5.17 -10.74 6.23
N ASP A 297 -4.20 -11.64 6.19
CA ASP A 297 -2.79 -11.24 6.27
C ASP A 297 -2.31 -10.67 4.91
N LEU A 298 -1.15 -10.02 4.94
CA LEU A 298 -0.60 -9.39 3.73
C LEU A 298 -0.24 -10.42 2.65
N LYS A 299 0.21 -11.61 3.04
CA LYS A 299 0.59 -12.67 2.09
C LYS A 299 -0.64 -13.12 1.28
N LYS A 300 -1.75 -13.40 1.97
CA LYS A 300 -3.02 -13.77 1.33
C LYS A 300 -3.51 -12.64 0.43
N THR A 301 -3.50 -11.40 0.93
CA THR A 301 -4.00 -10.26 0.14
C THR A 301 -3.19 -10.06 -1.15
N VAL A 302 -1.86 -10.12 -1.06
CA VAL A 302 -0.99 -10.01 -2.24
C VAL A 302 -1.25 -11.14 -3.24
N GLN A 303 -1.51 -12.35 -2.75
CA GLN A 303 -1.84 -13.48 -3.62
C GLN A 303 -3.16 -13.23 -4.37
N VAL A 304 -4.23 -12.84 -3.67
CA VAL A 304 -5.54 -12.55 -4.30
C VAL A 304 -5.45 -11.39 -5.30
N MET A 305 -4.66 -10.35 -4.98
CA MET A 305 -4.36 -9.27 -5.94
C MET A 305 -3.67 -9.80 -7.19
N GLN A 306 -2.71 -10.70 -7.02
CA GLN A 306 -1.98 -11.31 -8.14
C GLN A 306 -2.92 -12.18 -9.00
N ASP A 307 -3.80 -12.96 -8.37
CA ASP A 307 -4.75 -13.83 -9.06
C ASP A 307 -5.74 -13.01 -9.91
N LEU A 308 -6.33 -11.93 -9.34
CA LEU A 308 -7.21 -11.01 -10.08
C LEU A 308 -6.50 -10.36 -11.26
N TYR A 309 -5.23 -9.98 -11.09
CA TYR A 309 -4.43 -9.41 -12.16
C TYR A 309 -4.16 -10.43 -13.28
N GLU A 310 -3.78 -11.67 -12.94
CA GLU A 310 -3.52 -12.74 -13.91
C GLU A 310 -4.79 -13.20 -14.61
N HIS A 311 -5.93 -13.17 -13.93
CA HIS A 311 -7.26 -13.39 -14.53
C HIS A 311 -7.75 -12.17 -15.32
N LYS A 312 -6.99 -11.07 -15.36
CA LYS A 312 -7.28 -9.84 -16.12
C LYS A 312 -8.48 -9.05 -15.61
N TYR A 313 -8.89 -9.25 -14.38
CA TYR A 313 -10.00 -8.52 -13.76
C TYR A 313 -9.56 -7.22 -13.07
N MET A 314 -8.28 -7.01 -12.90
CA MET A 314 -7.70 -5.89 -12.18
C MET A 314 -6.50 -5.33 -12.95
N THR A 315 -6.27 -4.02 -12.87
CA THR A 315 -5.06 -3.36 -13.39
C THR A 315 -3.82 -3.74 -12.58
N TYR A 316 -2.64 -3.30 -12.98
CA TYR A 316 -1.37 -3.67 -12.35
C TYR A 316 -1.35 -3.42 -10.84
N PRO A 317 -1.03 -4.45 -10.00
CA PRO A 317 -1.24 -4.38 -8.55
C PRO A 317 -0.17 -3.59 -7.77
N ARG A 318 0.97 -3.25 -8.39
CA ARG A 318 2.12 -2.67 -7.67
C ARG A 318 2.27 -1.17 -7.94
N THR A 319 1.21 -0.42 -7.74
CA THR A 319 1.19 1.04 -7.93
C THR A 319 1.15 1.81 -6.62
N SER A 320 1.78 2.98 -6.61
CA SER A 320 1.68 3.97 -5.54
C SER A 320 0.61 5.03 -5.82
N SER A 321 0.09 5.10 -7.05
CA SER A 321 -0.88 6.11 -7.44
C SER A 321 -2.29 5.80 -6.92
N GLU A 322 -2.99 6.84 -6.51
CA GLU A 322 -4.42 6.83 -6.15
C GLU A 322 -5.27 7.51 -7.22
N HIS A 323 -4.64 7.83 -8.38
CA HIS A 323 -5.24 8.60 -9.46
C HIS A 323 -5.15 7.85 -10.78
N LEU A 324 -6.04 8.19 -11.70
CA LEU A 324 -6.09 7.73 -13.07
C LEU A 324 -5.61 8.85 -14.01
N THR A 325 -5.17 8.47 -15.21
CA THR A 325 -4.91 9.45 -16.27
C THR A 325 -6.21 9.93 -16.89
N VAL A 326 -6.20 11.15 -17.41
CA VAL A 326 -7.37 11.73 -18.11
C VAL A 326 -7.81 10.85 -19.29
N ALA A 327 -6.85 10.25 -19.99
CA ALA A 327 -7.11 9.33 -21.09
C ALA A 327 -7.95 8.09 -20.70
N MET A 328 -7.97 7.70 -19.42
CA MET A 328 -8.72 6.54 -18.95
C MET A 328 -10.20 6.81 -18.70
N GLN A 329 -10.69 8.04 -18.82
CA GLN A 329 -12.09 8.39 -18.54
C GLN A 329 -13.09 7.58 -19.38
N SER A 330 -12.82 7.43 -20.67
CA SER A 330 -13.68 6.63 -21.57
C SER A 330 -13.69 5.15 -21.20
N GLU A 331 -12.53 4.59 -20.82
CA GLU A 331 -12.39 3.21 -20.41
C GLU A 331 -13.16 2.94 -19.10
N VAL A 332 -13.01 3.83 -18.11
CA VAL A 332 -13.76 3.74 -16.83
C VAL A 332 -15.26 3.80 -17.07
N THR A 333 -15.71 4.69 -17.94
CA THR A 333 -17.13 4.79 -18.32
C THR A 333 -17.64 3.47 -18.93
N ALA A 334 -16.89 2.92 -19.88
CA ALA A 334 -17.25 1.64 -20.51
C ALA A 334 -17.24 0.46 -19.52
N THR A 335 -16.27 0.45 -18.60
CA THR A 335 -16.17 -0.55 -17.53
C THR A 335 -17.37 -0.48 -16.60
N LEU A 336 -17.76 0.72 -16.14
CA LEU A 336 -18.93 0.93 -15.29
C LEU A 336 -20.22 0.45 -15.95
N LYS A 337 -20.42 0.76 -17.25
CA LYS A 337 -21.60 0.29 -18.01
C LYS A 337 -21.70 -1.24 -18.03
N LYS A 338 -20.58 -1.95 -18.13
CA LYS A 338 -20.56 -3.41 -18.04
C LYS A 338 -20.81 -3.92 -16.62
N ILE A 339 -20.19 -3.29 -15.61
CA ILE A 339 -20.37 -3.65 -14.20
C ILE A 339 -21.83 -3.52 -13.78
N PHE A 340 -22.54 -2.51 -14.22
CA PHE A 340 -23.96 -2.36 -13.92
C PHE A 340 -24.90 -3.39 -14.56
N GLN A 341 -24.39 -4.22 -15.48
CA GLN A 341 -25.10 -5.38 -15.99
C GLN A 341 -25.04 -6.60 -15.03
N LEU A 342 -24.12 -6.59 -14.07
CA LEU A 342 -24.03 -7.60 -13.02
C LEU A 342 -25.14 -7.35 -11.98
N PRO A 343 -25.92 -8.39 -11.60
CA PRO A 343 -27.02 -8.24 -10.62
C PRO A 343 -26.58 -7.61 -9.31
N GLU A 344 -25.38 -7.92 -8.84
CA GLU A 344 -24.82 -7.44 -7.57
C GLU A 344 -24.58 -5.94 -7.54
N TYR A 345 -24.39 -5.31 -8.71
CA TYR A 345 -24.05 -3.90 -8.83
C TYR A 345 -25.12 -3.07 -9.55
N SER A 346 -26.13 -3.70 -10.13
CA SER A 346 -27.22 -3.02 -10.85
C SER A 346 -27.95 -1.98 -9.99
N GLN A 347 -28.07 -2.23 -8.69
CA GLN A 347 -28.69 -1.31 -7.73
C GLN A 347 -27.94 0.04 -7.58
N TYR A 348 -26.67 0.10 -7.97
CA TYR A 348 -25.86 1.32 -7.93
C TYR A 348 -25.85 2.08 -9.27
N ALA A 349 -26.54 1.57 -10.27
CA ALA A 349 -26.60 2.22 -11.57
C ALA A 349 -27.38 3.53 -11.49
N LEU A 350 -26.75 4.61 -11.91
CA LEU A 350 -27.40 5.91 -12.13
C LEU A 350 -27.63 6.12 -13.62
N PRO A 351 -28.69 6.85 -14.04
CA PRO A 351 -28.77 7.37 -15.39
C PRO A 351 -27.50 8.14 -15.75
N GLU A 352 -26.97 7.97 -16.97
CA GLU A 352 -25.66 8.54 -17.36
C GLU A 352 -25.64 10.08 -17.24
N ASN A 353 -26.75 10.73 -17.48
CA ASN A 353 -26.92 12.18 -17.32
C ASN A 353 -26.92 12.64 -15.84
N ALA A 354 -27.06 11.71 -14.89
CA ALA A 354 -26.97 11.98 -13.45
C ALA A 354 -25.57 11.68 -12.89
N TRP A 355 -24.63 11.19 -13.72
CA TRP A 355 -23.26 10.93 -13.26
C TRP A 355 -22.54 12.24 -12.95
N GLN A 356 -21.86 12.25 -11.79
CA GLN A 356 -20.95 13.35 -11.47
C GLN A 356 -19.84 13.42 -12.52
N ALA A 357 -19.57 14.60 -13.04
CA ALA A 357 -18.47 14.81 -13.98
C ALA A 357 -17.13 14.40 -13.36
N TYR A 358 -16.27 13.76 -14.17
CA TYR A 358 -14.93 13.42 -13.75
C TYR A 358 -14.09 14.67 -13.44
N THR A 359 -13.36 14.62 -12.35
CA THR A 359 -12.58 15.76 -11.86
C THR A 359 -11.12 15.40 -11.63
N LYS A 360 -10.27 16.40 -11.45
CA LYS A 360 -8.86 16.23 -11.05
C LYS A 360 -8.67 15.49 -9.71
N ARG A 361 -9.74 15.29 -8.95
CA ARG A 361 -9.67 14.48 -7.73
C ARG A 361 -9.29 13.04 -8.02
N HIS A 362 -9.77 12.47 -9.15
CA HIS A 362 -9.52 11.08 -9.52
C HIS A 362 -8.72 10.95 -10.82
N PHE A 363 -8.80 11.93 -11.72
CA PHE A 363 -8.15 11.92 -13.04
C PHE A 363 -7.14 13.07 -13.11
N ASP A 364 -5.89 12.78 -12.77
CA ASP A 364 -4.83 13.79 -12.73
C ASP A 364 -3.49 13.16 -13.18
N ASP A 365 -3.10 13.43 -14.43
CA ASP A 365 -1.88 12.88 -15.04
C ASP A 365 -0.62 13.22 -14.23
N SER A 366 -0.59 14.38 -13.56
CA SER A 366 0.56 14.81 -12.76
C SER A 366 0.80 13.98 -11.49
N LYS A 367 -0.20 13.16 -11.09
CA LYS A 367 -0.15 12.28 -9.92
C LYS A 367 -0.07 10.80 -10.26
N VAL A 368 0.03 10.49 -11.54
CA VAL A 368 0.29 9.14 -12.03
C VAL A 368 1.76 9.05 -12.39
N ASP A 369 2.51 8.23 -11.66
CA ASP A 369 3.94 8.01 -11.93
C ASP A 369 4.10 6.94 -13.04
N SER A 370 4.35 5.70 -12.65
CA SER A 370 4.56 4.60 -13.60
C SER A 370 3.26 3.88 -13.98
N HIS A 371 2.32 3.83 -13.04
CA HIS A 371 1.03 3.14 -13.18
C HIS A 371 -0.08 3.95 -12.52
N PRO A 372 -1.30 3.91 -13.09
CA PRO A 372 -2.48 4.48 -12.46
C PRO A 372 -2.91 3.69 -11.21
N ALA A 373 -3.92 4.19 -10.51
CA ALA A 373 -4.56 3.50 -9.41
C ALA A 373 -5.12 2.12 -9.82
N ILE A 374 -5.30 1.25 -8.85
CA ILE A 374 -5.85 -0.08 -9.05
C ILE A 374 -7.36 0.01 -9.25
N ILE A 375 -7.83 -0.45 -10.40
CA ILE A 375 -9.24 -0.49 -10.77
C ILE A 375 -9.60 -1.82 -11.46
N PRO A 376 -10.89 -2.19 -11.57
CA PRO A 376 -11.32 -3.25 -12.46
C PRO A 376 -10.99 -2.91 -13.92
N THR A 377 -10.64 -3.91 -14.71
CA THR A 377 -10.42 -3.75 -16.15
C THR A 377 -11.72 -3.82 -16.94
N MET A 378 -11.64 -3.57 -18.24
CA MET A 378 -12.77 -3.80 -19.16
C MET A 378 -13.16 -5.28 -19.33
N ASN A 379 -12.35 -6.22 -18.81
CA ASN A 379 -12.66 -7.65 -18.74
C ASN A 379 -13.55 -7.94 -17.53
N VAL A 380 -14.79 -7.43 -17.55
CA VAL A 380 -15.76 -7.68 -16.50
C VAL A 380 -16.25 -9.12 -16.60
N PRO A 381 -16.30 -9.91 -15.52
CA PRO A 381 -16.79 -11.29 -15.55
C PRO A 381 -18.27 -11.31 -15.96
N LYS A 382 -18.72 -12.38 -16.60
CA LYS A 382 -20.14 -12.55 -16.92
C LYS A 382 -20.96 -12.81 -15.66
N ASN A 383 -20.35 -13.46 -14.69
CA ASN A 383 -20.93 -13.79 -13.39
C ASN A 383 -19.78 -13.81 -12.36
N LEU A 384 -20.03 -13.30 -11.15
CA LEU A 384 -19.02 -13.32 -10.09
C LEU A 384 -18.58 -14.74 -9.68
N SER A 385 -19.40 -15.78 -9.95
CA SER A 385 -19.03 -17.17 -9.70
C SER A 385 -17.84 -17.69 -10.55
N GLU A 386 -17.39 -16.92 -11.55
CA GLU A 386 -16.14 -17.20 -12.26
C GLU A 386 -14.89 -16.95 -11.38
N MET A 387 -15.06 -16.26 -10.27
CA MET A 387 -14.02 -15.91 -9.30
C MET A 387 -14.17 -16.75 -8.02
N SER A 388 -13.07 -17.02 -7.35
CA SER A 388 -13.10 -17.54 -5.98
C SER A 388 -13.73 -16.55 -5.02
N ASP A 389 -14.22 -17.01 -3.86
CA ASP A 389 -14.83 -16.15 -2.82
C ASP A 389 -13.91 -14.99 -2.40
N ASP A 390 -12.61 -15.24 -2.33
CA ASP A 390 -11.65 -14.21 -1.94
C ASP A 390 -11.42 -13.19 -3.08
N GLU A 391 -11.38 -13.63 -4.32
CA GLU A 391 -11.33 -12.73 -5.47
C GLU A 391 -12.60 -11.88 -5.57
N GLN A 392 -13.79 -12.45 -5.36
CA GLN A 392 -15.05 -11.70 -5.34
C GLN A 392 -15.02 -10.59 -4.30
N LYS A 393 -14.55 -10.89 -3.08
CA LYS A 393 -14.43 -9.90 -2.00
C LYS A 393 -13.50 -8.74 -2.36
N LEU A 394 -12.34 -9.04 -2.95
CA LEU A 394 -11.39 -8.00 -3.33
C LEU A 394 -11.87 -7.21 -4.55
N TYR A 395 -12.50 -7.90 -5.52
CA TYR A 395 -13.12 -7.29 -6.69
C TYR A 395 -14.25 -6.33 -6.30
N ASP A 396 -15.09 -6.68 -5.31
CA ASP A 396 -16.12 -5.80 -4.76
C ASP A 396 -15.56 -4.48 -4.23
N LEU A 397 -14.42 -4.51 -3.54
CA LEU A 397 -13.75 -3.28 -3.10
C LEU A 397 -13.36 -2.39 -4.28
N LEU A 398 -12.80 -2.98 -5.33
CA LEU A 398 -12.38 -2.27 -6.52
C LEU A 398 -13.56 -1.70 -7.30
N VAL A 399 -14.60 -2.52 -7.51
CA VAL A 399 -15.83 -2.10 -8.19
C VAL A 399 -16.48 -0.93 -7.47
N LYS A 400 -16.69 -1.04 -6.16
CA LYS A 400 -17.27 0.05 -5.36
C LYS A 400 -16.40 1.31 -5.40
N SER A 401 -15.08 1.18 -5.50
CA SER A 401 -14.19 2.33 -5.58
C SER A 401 -14.41 3.16 -6.85
N ILE A 402 -14.63 2.53 -8.00
CA ILE A 402 -14.92 3.26 -9.25
C ILE A 402 -16.38 3.70 -9.36
N ILE A 403 -17.33 2.94 -8.79
CA ILE A 403 -18.74 3.38 -8.74
C ILE A 403 -18.87 4.70 -7.97
N ARG A 404 -18.16 4.86 -6.86
CA ARG A 404 -18.21 6.11 -6.07
C ARG A 404 -17.84 7.36 -6.87
N ILE A 405 -16.99 7.23 -7.90
CA ILE A 405 -16.54 8.37 -8.71
C ILE A 405 -17.71 9.10 -9.39
N ILE A 406 -18.73 8.37 -9.82
CA ILE A 406 -19.89 8.93 -10.54
C ILE A 406 -20.98 9.47 -9.61
N TYR A 407 -20.86 9.25 -8.31
CA TYR A 407 -21.80 9.79 -7.32
C TYR A 407 -21.40 11.20 -6.90
N PRO A 408 -22.35 12.06 -6.50
CA PRO A 408 -22.04 13.37 -5.95
C PRO A 408 -21.34 13.24 -4.58
N LYS A 409 -20.80 14.35 -4.11
CA LYS A 409 -20.28 14.44 -2.73
C LYS A 409 -21.42 14.16 -1.74
N ALA A 410 -21.10 13.54 -0.61
CA ALA A 410 -22.03 13.46 0.50
C ALA A 410 -22.12 14.84 1.17
N GLU A 411 -23.33 15.24 1.52
CA GLU A 411 -23.59 16.51 2.20
C GLU A 411 -24.11 16.24 3.61
N LEU A 412 -23.44 16.83 4.58
CA LEU A 412 -23.74 16.69 5.99
C LEU A 412 -23.96 18.06 6.62
N GLU A 413 -24.76 18.07 7.67
CA GLU A 413 -24.94 19.22 8.53
C GLU A 413 -24.47 18.86 9.94
N ASP A 414 -23.41 19.53 10.38
CA ASP A 414 -22.85 19.38 11.73
C ASP A 414 -23.44 20.48 12.62
N THR A 415 -24.10 20.07 13.71
CA THR A 415 -24.64 20.98 14.72
C THR A 415 -23.74 20.94 15.95
N THR A 416 -23.35 22.10 16.46
CA THR A 416 -22.67 22.27 17.74
C THR A 416 -23.54 23.15 18.63
N VAL A 417 -23.78 22.69 19.85
CA VAL A 417 -24.55 23.43 20.85
C VAL A 417 -23.68 23.62 22.08
N ILE A 418 -23.67 24.84 22.61
CA ILE A 418 -23.04 25.17 23.90
C ILE A 418 -24.16 25.52 24.90
N LEU A 419 -24.15 24.86 26.04
CA LEU A 419 -25.09 25.12 27.13
C LEU A 419 -24.33 25.67 28.33
N ASP A 420 -24.81 26.74 28.91
CA ASP A 420 -24.33 27.27 30.17
C ASP A 420 -25.05 26.60 31.35
N VAL A 421 -24.28 26.13 32.30
CA VAL A 421 -24.76 25.57 33.56
C VAL A 421 -24.04 26.28 34.69
N ASN A 422 -24.64 27.35 35.23
CA ASN A 422 -24.06 28.14 36.32
C ASN A 422 -22.61 28.61 36.04
N GLY A 423 -22.36 29.11 34.82
CA GLY A 423 -21.04 29.58 34.38
C GLY A 423 -20.10 28.49 33.85
N ASN A 424 -20.57 27.27 33.74
CA ASN A 424 -19.84 26.14 33.14
C ASN A 424 -20.41 25.80 31.77
N ASP A 425 -19.60 25.92 30.73
CA ASP A 425 -20.01 25.62 29.36
C ASP A 425 -19.90 24.11 29.06
N PHE A 426 -21.00 23.54 28.54
CA PHE A 426 -21.09 22.15 28.07
C PHE A 426 -21.36 22.13 26.58
N LYS A 427 -20.60 21.28 25.88
CA LYS A 427 -20.65 21.17 24.41
C LYS A 427 -21.26 19.84 23.98
N ALA A 428 -22.28 19.93 23.13
CA ALA A 428 -22.83 18.79 22.40
C ALA A 428 -22.60 18.95 20.90
N THR A 429 -22.32 17.86 20.21
CA THR A 429 -22.16 17.84 18.74
C THR A 429 -22.99 16.73 18.13
N GLY A 430 -23.66 17.03 17.03
CA GLY A 430 -24.39 16.05 16.24
C GLY A 430 -24.13 16.24 14.74
N SER A 431 -24.50 15.24 13.95
CA SER A 431 -24.39 15.32 12.50
C SER A 431 -25.55 14.58 11.85
N ILE A 432 -26.16 15.22 10.85
CA ILE A 432 -27.17 14.59 10.00
C ILE A 432 -26.68 14.56 8.56
N ILE A 433 -27.10 13.54 7.80
CA ILE A 433 -26.81 13.41 6.38
C ILE A 433 -27.95 14.08 5.62
N LEU A 434 -27.65 15.18 4.91
CA LEU A 434 -28.61 15.88 4.05
C LEU A 434 -28.75 15.19 2.68
N ASN A 435 -27.60 14.74 2.13
CA ASN A 435 -27.55 13.99 0.89
C ASN A 435 -26.48 12.88 1.03
N GLN A 436 -26.89 11.64 0.81
CA GLN A 436 -25.96 10.51 0.93
C GLN A 436 -24.82 10.58 -0.08
N GLY A 437 -25.07 11.07 -1.30
CA GLY A 437 -24.05 11.06 -2.34
C GLY A 437 -23.39 9.68 -2.48
N TRP A 438 -22.06 9.63 -2.50
CA TRP A 438 -21.31 8.37 -2.61
C TRP A 438 -21.45 7.43 -1.40
N TYR A 439 -21.99 7.88 -0.26
CA TYR A 439 -22.31 7.00 0.87
C TYR A 439 -23.39 5.95 0.52
N ALA A 440 -24.14 6.17 -0.56
CA ALA A 440 -25.09 5.17 -1.06
C ALA A 440 -24.42 3.89 -1.56
N VAL A 441 -23.13 3.97 -1.91
CA VAL A 441 -22.34 2.82 -2.42
C VAL A 441 -21.65 2.05 -1.30
N ASP A 442 -21.26 2.73 -0.22
CA ASP A 442 -20.52 2.15 0.90
C ASP A 442 -21.15 2.53 2.24
N ALA A 443 -20.84 1.75 3.27
CA ALA A 443 -21.28 2.07 4.62
C ALA A 443 -20.77 3.46 5.05
N VAL A 444 -21.66 4.24 5.66
CA VAL A 444 -21.33 5.57 6.20
C VAL A 444 -20.24 5.43 7.27
N PRO A 445 -19.08 6.09 7.10
CA PRO A 445 -18.08 6.14 8.17
C PRO A 445 -18.66 6.96 9.33
N ASP A 446 -18.54 6.45 10.55
CA ASP A 446 -18.91 7.12 11.81
C ASP A 446 -20.29 7.79 11.83
N LYS A 447 -21.31 7.07 12.30
CA LYS A 447 -22.58 7.67 12.69
C LYS A 447 -22.34 8.53 13.94
N LYS A 448 -22.14 9.83 13.77
CA LYS A 448 -22.23 10.78 14.89
C LYS A 448 -23.66 10.77 15.45
N ALA A 449 -23.78 11.06 16.74
CA ALA A 449 -25.09 11.21 17.38
C ALA A 449 -25.92 12.26 16.62
N THR A 450 -27.21 12.03 16.55
CA THR A 450 -28.17 13.04 16.09
C THR A 450 -28.66 13.79 17.31
N LEU A 451 -28.54 15.12 17.31
CA LEU A 451 -29.12 15.94 18.37
C LEU A 451 -30.63 16.12 18.13
N PRO A 452 -31.46 16.14 19.18
CA PRO A 452 -32.86 16.55 19.07
C PRO A 452 -32.94 18.01 18.62
N PRO A 453 -34.09 18.48 18.19
CA PRO A 453 -34.31 19.91 17.94
C PRO A 453 -34.03 20.73 19.21
N ILE A 454 -33.11 21.69 19.09
CA ILE A 454 -32.63 22.55 20.17
C ILE A 454 -32.54 23.98 19.63
N ASN A 455 -33.01 24.99 20.39
CA ASN A 455 -32.88 26.39 20.01
C ASN A 455 -32.10 27.21 21.04
N GLU A 456 -31.50 28.29 20.62
CA GLU A 456 -30.83 29.25 21.52
C GLU A 456 -31.80 29.84 22.52
N GLY A 457 -31.36 30.03 23.76
CA GLY A 457 -32.16 30.54 24.86
C GLY A 457 -33.06 29.52 25.56
N GLU A 458 -33.26 28.32 24.99
CA GLU A 458 -34.00 27.24 25.64
C GLU A 458 -33.20 26.67 26.83
N SER A 459 -33.90 26.22 27.86
CA SER A 459 -33.29 25.64 29.07
C SER A 459 -33.80 24.23 29.29
N TYR A 460 -32.92 23.29 29.51
CA TYR A 460 -33.21 21.87 29.66
C TYR A 460 -32.74 21.34 31.02
N ASP A 461 -33.51 20.45 31.62
CA ASP A 461 -33.13 19.79 32.86
C ASP A 461 -31.89 18.90 32.60
N GLY A 462 -30.84 19.10 33.42
CA GLY A 462 -29.57 18.41 33.28
C GLY A 462 -29.29 17.48 34.45
N LYS A 463 -28.78 16.27 34.15
CA LYS A 463 -28.15 15.38 35.11
C LYS A 463 -26.65 15.39 34.87
N TYR A 464 -25.90 15.69 35.93
CA TYR A 464 -24.45 15.90 35.85
C TYR A 464 -23.71 14.76 36.52
N GLU A 465 -22.72 14.20 35.84
CA GLU A 465 -21.92 13.11 36.42
C GLU A 465 -20.45 13.22 36.02
N LEU A 466 -19.59 12.68 36.90
CA LEU A 466 -18.16 12.49 36.61
C LEU A 466 -17.91 11.06 36.17
N GLN A 467 -17.41 10.91 34.97
CA GLN A 467 -16.96 9.63 34.45
C GLN A 467 -15.43 9.53 34.58
N LYS A 468 -14.97 8.60 35.43
CA LYS A 468 -13.56 8.29 35.57
C LYS A 468 -13.07 7.45 34.38
N GLY A 469 -12.04 7.89 33.71
CA GLY A 469 -11.33 7.17 32.67
C GLY A 469 -9.86 6.97 33.05
N PHE A 470 -9.15 6.24 32.21
CA PHE A 470 -7.70 6.08 32.32
C PHE A 470 -7.07 6.22 30.95
N THR A 471 -5.89 6.82 30.89
CA THR A 471 -5.11 6.85 29.66
C THR A 471 -4.78 5.42 29.24
N GLU A 472 -4.83 5.16 27.93
CA GLU A 472 -4.47 3.88 27.36
C GLU A 472 -3.17 3.99 26.55
N PRO A 473 -2.34 2.94 26.55
CA PRO A 473 -1.19 2.91 25.68
C PRO A 473 -1.63 2.85 24.20
N PRO A 474 -0.76 3.25 23.26
CA PRO A 474 -1.07 3.07 21.86
C PRO A 474 -1.26 1.60 21.52
N LYS A 475 -2.22 1.28 20.66
CA LYS A 475 -2.45 -0.11 20.21
C LYS A 475 -1.23 -0.64 19.45
N ARG A 476 -0.93 -1.93 19.62
CA ARG A 476 0.05 -2.62 18.80
C ARG A 476 -0.35 -2.57 17.33
N TYR A 477 0.64 -2.57 16.45
CA TYR A 477 0.36 -2.68 15.02
C TYR A 477 -0.28 -4.02 14.67
N THR A 478 -1.24 -3.98 13.76
CA THR A 478 -1.61 -5.13 12.92
C THR A 478 -0.82 -5.04 11.60
N GLU A 479 -0.83 -6.08 10.77
CA GLU A 479 -0.19 -5.99 9.45
C GLU A 479 -0.75 -4.85 8.59
N PRO A 480 -2.10 -4.64 8.50
CA PRO A 480 -2.66 -3.48 7.82
C PRO A 480 -2.20 -2.13 8.37
N ASP A 481 -2.01 -2.03 9.69
CA ASP A 481 -1.55 -0.78 10.29
C ASP A 481 -0.06 -0.55 10.04
N LEU A 482 0.75 -1.62 10.09
CA LEU A 482 2.19 -1.53 9.86
C LEU A 482 2.50 -1.16 8.41
N ILE A 483 1.82 -1.76 7.43
CA ILE A 483 2.04 -1.42 6.01
C ILE A 483 1.64 0.04 5.72
N THR A 484 0.56 0.53 6.33
CA THR A 484 0.15 1.94 6.26
C THR A 484 1.17 2.86 6.92
N ALA A 485 1.69 2.46 8.09
CA ALA A 485 2.72 3.21 8.79
C ALA A 485 4.04 3.28 8.00
N MET A 486 4.41 2.20 7.30
CA MET A 486 5.54 2.22 6.36
C MET A 486 5.34 3.23 5.23
N GLU A 487 4.15 3.30 4.64
CA GLU A 487 3.85 4.26 3.57
C GLU A 487 3.93 5.71 4.04
N THR A 488 3.53 5.98 5.26
CA THR A 488 3.48 7.33 5.83
C THR A 488 4.71 7.70 6.66
N ALA A 489 5.70 6.82 6.78
CA ALA A 489 6.86 7.00 7.65
C ALA A 489 7.65 8.30 7.39
N GLY A 490 7.70 8.77 6.13
CA GLY A 490 8.36 10.01 5.75
C GLY A 490 7.75 11.29 6.35
N LYS A 491 6.48 11.25 6.80
CA LYS A 491 5.80 12.43 7.37
C LYS A 491 6.37 12.86 8.73
N ASN A 492 7.04 11.96 9.43
CA ASN A 492 7.54 12.17 10.80
C ASN A 492 9.07 12.35 10.88
N ILE A 493 9.74 12.57 9.75
CA ILE A 493 11.19 12.82 9.72
C ILE A 493 11.46 14.24 10.22
N GLU A 494 12.36 14.38 11.19
CA GLU A 494 12.74 15.68 11.76
C GLU A 494 13.57 16.52 10.77
N ASP A 495 14.45 15.87 10.00
CA ASP A 495 15.23 16.52 8.95
C ASP A 495 14.30 17.01 7.83
N GLU A 496 14.26 18.34 7.63
CA GLU A 496 13.36 18.99 6.69
C GLU A 496 13.69 18.66 5.23
N GLN A 497 14.97 18.53 4.88
CA GLN A 497 15.40 18.18 3.52
C GLN A 497 15.06 16.73 3.22
N ALA A 498 15.34 15.80 4.15
CA ALA A 498 14.98 14.41 4.01
C ALA A 498 13.45 14.22 3.96
N ARG A 499 12.70 14.96 4.77
CA ARG A 499 11.23 14.97 4.74
C ARG A 499 10.69 15.51 3.42
N ALA A 500 11.26 16.58 2.88
CA ALA A 500 10.88 17.16 1.59
C ALA A 500 11.16 16.18 0.44
N LEU A 501 12.31 15.50 0.43
CA LEU A 501 12.64 14.46 -0.55
C LEU A 501 11.67 13.28 -0.47
N MET A 502 11.37 12.77 0.72
CA MET A 502 10.40 11.67 0.91
C MET A 502 8.99 12.08 0.48
N LYS A 503 8.61 13.34 0.70
CA LYS A 503 7.32 13.89 0.28
C LYS A 503 7.26 14.09 -1.23
N ALA A 504 8.32 14.63 -1.83
CA ALA A 504 8.40 14.86 -3.28
C ALA A 504 8.32 13.55 -4.07
N GLU A 505 8.90 12.47 -3.54
CA GLU A 505 8.81 11.14 -4.13
C GLU A 505 7.53 10.38 -3.78
N ASN A 506 6.66 10.94 -2.94
CA ASN A 506 5.43 10.28 -2.43
C ASN A 506 5.69 8.87 -1.84
N LYS A 507 6.87 8.67 -1.23
CA LYS A 507 7.37 7.34 -0.82
C LYS A 507 7.67 7.32 0.68
N GLY A 508 7.16 6.28 1.34
CA GLY A 508 7.54 5.90 2.69
C GLY A 508 8.69 4.88 2.70
N LEU A 509 8.71 4.01 3.72
CA LEU A 509 9.63 2.89 3.81
C LEU A 509 9.21 1.76 2.85
N GLY A 510 10.11 1.37 1.96
CA GLY A 510 9.85 0.37 0.92
C GLY A 510 8.95 0.91 -0.21
N THR A 511 8.74 0.05 -1.21
CA THR A 511 7.83 0.33 -2.33
C THR A 511 6.55 -0.50 -2.20
N PRO A 512 5.49 -0.18 -2.94
CA PRO A 512 4.28 -1.01 -3.00
C PRO A 512 4.57 -2.49 -3.25
N ALA A 513 5.55 -2.80 -4.10
CA ALA A 513 5.96 -4.16 -4.42
C ALA A 513 6.68 -4.90 -3.27
N THR A 514 7.33 -4.18 -2.34
CA THR A 514 8.26 -4.77 -1.38
C THR A 514 7.80 -4.72 0.08
N ARG A 515 6.84 -3.87 0.44
CA ARG A 515 6.41 -3.68 1.84
C ARG A 515 5.95 -4.98 2.49
N ALA A 516 5.06 -5.71 1.84
CA ALA A 516 4.55 -6.98 2.37
C ALA A 516 5.66 -8.03 2.56
N SER A 517 6.57 -8.16 1.59
CA SER A 517 7.70 -9.10 1.68
C SER A 517 8.71 -8.70 2.77
N ILE A 518 8.92 -7.41 3.01
CA ILE A 518 9.77 -6.91 4.10
C ILE A 518 9.17 -7.29 5.45
N ILE A 519 7.88 -7.04 5.66
CA ILE A 519 7.20 -7.44 6.91
C ILE A 519 7.30 -8.95 7.10
N ASN A 520 7.02 -9.75 6.07
CA ASN A 520 7.15 -11.20 6.13
C ASN A 520 8.58 -11.65 6.47
N SER A 521 9.60 -10.97 5.91
CA SER A 521 11.01 -11.29 6.19
C SER A 521 11.39 -11.09 7.66
N LEU A 522 10.78 -10.12 8.34
CA LEU A 522 10.99 -9.89 9.77
C LEU A 522 10.40 -11.03 10.63
N PHE A 523 9.28 -11.62 10.21
CA PHE A 523 8.74 -12.82 10.86
C PHE A 523 9.62 -14.04 10.60
N VAL A 524 10.03 -14.29 9.36
CA VAL A 524 10.90 -15.44 8.98
C VAL A 524 12.25 -15.40 9.69
N ARG A 525 12.77 -14.20 9.96
CA ARG A 525 14.05 -13.99 10.66
C ARG A 525 13.92 -13.94 12.18
N ASP A 526 12.73 -14.21 12.70
CA ASP A 526 12.43 -14.20 14.12
C ASP A 526 12.68 -12.85 14.83
N TYR A 527 12.46 -11.75 14.13
CA TYR A 527 12.47 -10.42 14.75
C TYR A 527 11.09 -9.97 15.22
N LEU A 528 10.04 -10.50 14.59
CA LEU A 528 8.65 -10.22 14.91
C LEU A 528 7.89 -11.52 15.16
N THR A 529 6.88 -11.43 16.02
CA THR A 529 5.91 -12.49 16.29
C THR A 529 4.50 -11.92 16.31
N LYS A 530 3.49 -12.79 16.30
CA LYS A 530 2.07 -12.40 16.38
C LYS A 530 1.41 -12.94 17.63
N LYS A 531 0.57 -12.10 18.28
CA LYS A 531 -0.40 -12.55 19.27
C LYS A 531 -1.80 -12.18 18.75
N GLY A 532 -2.52 -13.14 18.19
CA GLY A 532 -3.71 -12.88 17.39
C GLY A 532 -3.37 -12.04 16.17
N LYS A 533 -4.01 -10.88 16.00
CA LYS A 533 -3.72 -9.92 14.92
C LYS A 533 -2.60 -8.92 15.27
N ALA A 534 -2.20 -8.83 16.53
CA ALA A 534 -1.21 -7.87 17.01
C ALA A 534 0.21 -8.35 16.70
N ILE A 535 1.03 -7.46 16.16
CA ILE A 535 2.46 -7.67 15.91
C ILE A 535 3.25 -7.23 17.15
N MET A 536 4.17 -8.09 17.58
CA MET A 536 5.07 -7.84 18.71
C MET A 536 6.53 -8.08 18.26
N PRO A 537 7.49 -7.33 18.78
CA PRO A 537 8.89 -7.67 18.59
C PRO A 537 9.25 -8.87 19.47
N THR A 538 10.18 -9.70 18.98
CA THR A 538 10.82 -10.75 19.80
C THR A 538 11.96 -10.15 20.62
N GLU A 539 12.51 -10.91 21.56
CA GLU A 539 13.72 -10.52 22.31
C GLU A 539 14.88 -10.21 21.36
N LYS A 540 15.05 -11.03 20.32
CA LYS A 540 16.05 -10.82 19.27
C LYS A 540 15.83 -9.50 18.52
N GLY A 541 14.59 -9.18 18.22
CA GLY A 541 14.22 -7.91 17.56
C GLY A 541 14.52 -6.69 18.43
N ILE A 542 14.15 -6.75 19.71
CA ILE A 542 14.43 -5.70 20.70
C ILE A 542 15.94 -5.53 20.86
N PHE A 543 16.66 -6.65 21.07
CA PHE A 543 18.12 -6.66 21.24
C PHE A 543 18.84 -5.98 20.06
N LEU A 544 18.46 -6.30 18.82
CA LEU A 544 19.06 -5.68 17.65
C LEU A 544 18.87 -4.16 17.65
N ILE A 545 17.64 -3.69 17.86
CA ILE A 545 17.35 -2.23 17.80
C ILE A 545 18.01 -1.47 18.94
N ASP A 546 18.08 -2.05 20.13
CA ASP A 546 18.67 -1.39 21.29
C ASP A 546 20.18 -1.24 21.17
N ASN A 547 20.85 -2.25 20.64
CA ASN A 547 22.30 -2.30 20.56
C ASN A 547 22.87 -1.80 19.21
N LEU A 548 22.05 -1.62 18.17
CA LEU A 548 22.54 -1.12 16.88
C LEU A 548 22.95 0.36 17.00
N PRO A 549 24.22 0.73 16.75
CA PRO A 549 24.69 2.11 16.94
C PRO A 549 24.25 3.07 15.82
N VAL A 550 23.72 2.56 14.72
CA VAL A 550 23.38 3.33 13.52
C VAL A 550 22.05 4.07 13.70
N LYS A 551 22.12 5.32 14.13
CA LYS A 551 20.91 6.16 14.36
C LYS A 551 20.04 6.32 13.12
N ALA A 552 20.62 6.40 11.93
CA ALA A 552 19.91 6.55 10.66
C ALA A 552 18.99 5.36 10.33
N LEU A 553 19.21 4.18 10.91
CA LEU A 553 18.37 3.01 10.77
C LEU A 553 17.32 2.87 11.89
N LYS A 554 17.33 3.77 12.87
CA LYS A 554 16.31 3.88 13.90
C LYS A 554 15.42 5.05 13.53
N VAL A 555 14.17 4.79 13.17
CA VAL A 555 13.20 5.87 12.88
C VAL A 555 13.03 6.66 14.18
N ARG A 556 13.63 7.84 14.27
CA ARG A 556 13.32 8.79 15.35
C ARG A 556 12.12 9.62 14.92
N LYS A 557 11.29 9.92 15.91
CA LYS A 557 10.23 10.92 15.80
C LYS A 557 10.80 12.28 15.45
#